data_b2eb53882b3dbce1c02b117d26bab2fa
#
_entry.id   b2eb53882b3dbce1c02b117d26bab2fa
#
_cell.length_a   1.000
_cell.length_b   1.000
_cell.length_c   1.000
_cell.angle_alpha   90.00
_cell.angle_beta   90.00
_cell.angle_gamma   90.00
#
_symmetry.space_group_name_H-M   'P 1'
#
loop_
_entity.id
_entity.type
_entity.pdbx_description
1 polymer ?
#
loop_
_entity_poly.entity_id
_entity_poly.type
_entity_poly.pdbx_seq_one_letter_code
_entity_poly.pdbx_strand_id
1 'polypeptide(L)'
;MVRAFVLYEGDVDPDRYQQHIDDFVRPIPATFRHGKIVATPIGEERFHHYAEFEFPDMESFQKVASSPEFAAAGQDAATMGIPFSAQVVVVDE
;
A
#
# COMPACT_ATOMS: atom_id res chain seq x y z
N MET A 1 7.50 15.11 -4.17
CA MET A 1 6.80 14.12 -3.31
C MET A 1 6.69 12.79 -4.05
N VAL A 2 6.85 11.69 -3.35
CA VAL A 2 6.73 10.35 -3.92
C VAL A 2 5.63 9.60 -3.17
N ARG A 3 4.78 8.86 -3.91
CA ARG A 3 3.76 8.01 -3.32
C ARG A 3 3.89 6.59 -3.86
N ALA A 4 3.81 5.62 -2.97
CA ALA A 4 3.72 4.22 -3.33
C ALA A 4 2.29 3.77 -3.11
N PHE A 5 1.63 3.31 -4.18
CA PHE A 5 0.25 2.82 -4.14
C PHE A 5 0.24 1.31 -4.19
N VAL A 6 -0.62 0.71 -3.37
CA VAL A 6 -0.90 -0.72 -3.41
C VAL A 6 -2.38 -0.88 -3.75
N LEU A 7 -2.66 -1.66 -4.78
CA LEU A 7 -4.03 -1.90 -5.26
C LEU A 7 -4.35 -3.38 -5.15
N TYR A 8 -5.40 -3.70 -4.42
CA TYR A 8 -5.83 -5.08 -4.17
C TYR A 8 -7.01 -5.43 -5.08
N GLU A 9 -6.95 -6.62 -5.71
CA GLU A 9 -7.97 -7.08 -6.66
C GLU A 9 -9.15 -7.80 -5.99
N GLY A 10 -9.22 -7.79 -4.67
CA GLY A 10 -10.32 -8.39 -3.92
C GLY A 10 -10.59 -7.61 -2.65
N ASP A 11 -11.69 -7.96 -2.01
CA ASP A 11 -12.04 -7.38 -0.71
C ASP A 11 -11.08 -7.89 0.36
N VAL A 12 -10.63 -6.97 1.21
CA VAL A 12 -9.78 -7.33 2.35
C VAL A 12 -10.66 -7.50 3.58
N ASP A 13 -10.36 -8.52 4.38
CA ASP A 13 -10.99 -8.68 5.68
C ASP A 13 -10.53 -7.56 6.60
N PRO A 14 -11.46 -6.73 7.16
CA PRO A 14 -11.07 -5.57 7.95
C PRO A 14 -10.21 -5.93 9.16
N ASP A 15 -10.52 -6.99 9.86
CA ASP A 15 -9.77 -7.40 11.07
C ASP A 15 -8.37 -7.89 10.71
N ARG A 16 -8.25 -8.69 9.64
CA ARG A 16 -6.95 -9.17 9.17
C ARG A 16 -6.10 -8.02 8.64
N TYR A 17 -6.71 -7.08 7.94
CA TYR A 17 -5.97 -5.92 7.41
C TYR A 17 -5.52 -5.00 8.55
N GLN A 18 -6.34 -4.81 9.58
CA GLN A 18 -5.94 -4.02 10.75
C GLN A 18 -4.75 -4.66 11.46
N GLN A 19 -4.71 -5.98 11.54
CA GLN A 19 -3.56 -6.70 12.09
C GLN A 19 -2.29 -6.44 11.26
N HIS A 20 -2.43 -6.47 9.93
CA HIS A 20 -1.33 -6.13 9.00
C HIS A 20 -0.79 -4.73 9.28
N ILE A 21 -1.69 -3.75 9.44
CA ILE A 21 -1.30 -2.36 9.74
C ILE A 21 -0.57 -2.30 11.07
N ASP A 22 -1.14 -2.87 12.11
CA ASP A 22 -0.59 -2.77 13.47
C ASP A 22 0.78 -3.43 13.59
N ASP A 23 0.97 -4.60 12.96
CA ASP A 23 2.18 -5.40 13.12
C ASP A 23 3.29 -5.03 12.12
N PHE A 24 2.91 -4.61 10.91
CA PHE A 24 3.89 -4.47 9.81
C PHE A 24 3.96 -3.08 9.19
N VAL A 25 2.88 -2.32 9.19
CA VAL A 25 2.86 -0.99 8.55
C VAL A 25 3.30 0.10 9.51
N ARG A 26 2.86 0.07 10.76
CA ARG A 26 3.19 1.11 11.75
C ARG A 26 4.70 1.34 11.94
N PRO A 27 5.56 0.31 11.89
CA PRO A 27 7.01 0.53 11.99
C PRO A 27 7.62 1.29 10.80
N ILE A 28 6.91 1.39 9.67
CA ILE A 28 7.42 2.05 8.47
C ILE A 28 7.32 3.57 8.64
N PRO A 29 8.46 4.32 8.52
CA PRO A 29 8.45 5.78 8.70
C PRO A 29 7.92 6.49 7.45
N ALA A 30 6.62 6.45 7.24
CA ALA A 30 5.94 7.09 6.12
C ALA A 30 4.51 7.42 6.54
N THR A 31 3.91 8.40 5.88
CA THR A 31 2.48 8.66 6.04
C THR A 31 1.72 7.57 5.29
N PHE A 32 0.83 6.89 5.98
CA PHE A 32 0.07 5.78 5.42
C PHE A 32 -1.42 6.08 5.44
N ARG A 33 -2.09 5.75 4.32
CA ARG A 33 -3.55 5.83 4.18
C ARG A 33 -4.03 4.60 3.45
N HIS A 34 -5.26 4.19 3.73
CA HIS A 34 -5.91 3.11 2.97
C HIS A 34 -7.40 3.33 2.94
N GLY A 35 -8.07 2.65 2.01
CA GLY A 35 -9.51 2.76 1.91
C GLY A 35 -10.09 1.76 0.93
N LYS A 36 -11.43 1.65 0.97
CA LYS A 36 -12.18 0.82 0.05
C LYS A 36 -12.46 1.61 -1.22
N ILE A 37 -12.26 0.98 -2.39
CA ILE A 37 -12.65 1.55 -3.67
C ILE A 37 -14.14 1.32 -3.85
N VAL A 38 -14.91 2.41 -3.91
CA VAL A 38 -16.39 2.33 -3.92
C VAL A 38 -17.00 2.45 -5.30
N ALA A 39 -16.23 2.90 -6.30
CA ALA A 39 -16.72 3.06 -7.66
C ALA A 39 -15.57 3.08 -8.65
N THR A 40 -15.82 2.58 -9.86
CA THR A 40 -14.92 2.66 -11.00
C THR A 40 -15.70 3.26 -12.18
N PRO A 41 -15.80 4.59 -12.27
CA PRO A 41 -16.65 5.23 -13.30
C PRO A 41 -16.17 4.99 -14.72
N ILE A 42 -14.87 4.70 -14.90
CA ILE A 42 -14.28 4.43 -16.21
C ILE A 42 -13.32 3.23 -16.08
N GLY A 43 -13.44 2.27 -16.97
CA GLY A 43 -12.58 1.09 -17.00
C GLY A 43 -13.17 -0.11 -16.28
N GLU A 44 -12.38 -1.16 -16.13
CA GLU A 44 -12.80 -2.38 -15.46
C GLU A 44 -12.82 -2.21 -13.94
N GLU A 45 -13.84 -2.77 -13.31
CA GLU A 45 -13.98 -2.81 -11.87
C GLU A 45 -13.09 -3.93 -11.31
N ARG A 46 -11.79 -3.69 -11.27
CA ARG A 46 -10.78 -4.67 -10.95
C ARG A 46 -10.26 -4.60 -9.51
N PHE A 47 -10.11 -3.38 -8.99
CA PHE A 47 -9.52 -3.16 -7.67
C PHE A 47 -10.59 -2.80 -6.66
N HIS A 48 -10.49 -3.37 -5.46
CA HIS A 48 -11.48 -3.23 -4.40
C HIS A 48 -10.97 -2.47 -3.19
N HIS A 49 -9.65 -2.41 -2.99
CA HIS A 49 -9.03 -1.74 -1.87
C HIS A 49 -7.72 -1.12 -2.29
N TYR A 50 -7.37 0.03 -1.68
CA TYR A 50 -6.10 0.68 -1.94
C TYR A 50 -5.38 1.01 -0.65
N ALA A 51 -4.06 1.13 -0.74
CA ALA A 51 -3.21 1.68 0.31
C ALA A 51 -2.19 2.61 -0.34
N GLU A 52 -1.72 3.61 0.40
CA GLU A 52 -0.66 4.49 -0.07
C GLU A 52 0.30 4.85 1.05
N PHE A 53 1.58 4.95 0.68
CA PHE A 53 2.65 5.49 1.50
C PHE A 53 3.13 6.78 0.86
N GLU A 54 3.27 7.83 1.65
CA GLU A 54 3.74 9.12 1.16
C GLU A 54 5.12 9.42 1.72
N PHE A 55 6.02 9.86 0.85
CA PHE A 55 7.40 10.20 1.17
C PHE A 55 7.71 11.61 0.65
N PRO A 56 8.54 12.39 1.38
CA PRO A 56 8.86 13.75 0.93
C PRO A 56 9.64 13.79 -0.38
N ASP A 57 10.49 12.78 -0.63
CA ASP A 57 11.35 12.72 -1.82
C ASP A 57 11.72 11.29 -2.17
N MET A 58 12.38 11.12 -3.31
CA MET A 58 12.80 9.80 -3.81
C MET A 58 13.86 9.16 -2.91
N GLU A 59 14.76 9.95 -2.32
CA GLU A 59 15.79 9.43 -1.43
C GLU A 59 15.16 8.78 -0.19
N SER A 60 14.18 9.44 0.42
CA SER A 60 13.45 8.89 1.56
C SER A 60 12.72 7.61 1.19
N PHE A 61 12.09 7.57 0.01
CA PHE A 61 11.42 6.37 -0.49
C PHE A 61 12.40 5.22 -0.66
N GLN A 62 13.53 5.44 -1.34
CA GLN A 62 14.51 4.40 -1.60
C GLN A 62 15.08 3.81 -0.31
N LYS A 63 15.31 4.66 0.69
CA LYS A 63 15.79 4.23 1.99
C LYS A 63 14.80 3.31 2.69
N VAL A 64 13.53 3.67 2.68
CA VAL A 64 12.47 2.85 3.30
C VAL A 64 12.22 1.58 2.49
N ALA A 65 12.19 1.69 1.16
CA ALA A 65 11.92 0.56 0.26
C ALA A 65 12.96 -0.56 0.40
N SER A 66 14.19 -0.23 0.78
CA SER A 66 15.25 -1.21 1.01
C SER A 66 15.33 -1.69 2.47
N SER A 67 14.42 -1.26 3.33
CA SER A 67 14.42 -1.64 4.74
C SER A 67 13.79 -3.01 4.98
N PRO A 68 14.21 -3.72 6.04
CA PRO A 68 13.59 -4.99 6.42
C PRO A 68 12.10 -4.83 6.77
N GLU A 69 11.72 -3.70 7.35
CA GLU A 69 10.34 -3.43 7.74
C GLU A 69 9.41 -3.36 6.52
N PHE A 70 9.86 -2.72 5.45
CA PHE A 70 9.08 -2.63 4.22
C PHE A 70 8.95 -4.00 3.55
N ALA A 71 10.03 -4.77 3.52
CA ALA A 71 10.02 -6.14 3.00
C ALA A 71 9.07 -7.03 3.79
N ALA A 72 9.09 -6.94 5.12
CA ALA A 72 8.19 -7.71 5.98
C ALA A 72 6.72 -7.36 5.73
N ALA A 73 6.41 -6.09 5.53
CA ALA A 73 5.04 -5.65 5.21
C ALA A 73 4.56 -6.23 3.87
N GLY A 74 5.44 -6.26 2.86
CA GLY A 74 5.12 -6.86 1.57
C GLY A 74 4.87 -8.36 1.67
N GLN A 75 5.68 -9.07 2.46
CA GLN A 75 5.50 -10.49 2.69
C GLN A 75 4.19 -10.80 3.42
N ASP A 76 3.85 -10.01 4.43
CA ASP A 76 2.58 -10.19 5.15
C ASP A 76 1.39 -9.92 4.23
N ALA A 77 1.45 -8.88 3.41
CA ALA A 77 0.40 -8.59 2.42
C ALA A 77 0.18 -9.78 1.49
N ALA A 78 1.25 -10.43 1.05
CA ALA A 78 1.15 -11.61 0.19
C ALA A 78 0.44 -12.79 0.87
N THR A 79 0.54 -12.91 2.20
CA THR A 79 -0.12 -14.00 2.93
C THR A 79 -1.63 -13.85 3.03
N MET A 80 -2.18 -12.69 2.71
CA MET A 80 -3.63 -12.47 2.72
C MET A 80 -4.34 -13.17 1.55
N GLY A 81 -3.59 -13.64 0.55
CA GLY A 81 -4.14 -14.41 -0.57
C GLY A 81 -4.93 -13.59 -1.58
N ILE A 82 -4.83 -12.27 -1.53
CA ILE A 82 -5.51 -11.36 -2.45
C ILE A 82 -4.47 -10.82 -3.45
N PRO A 83 -4.68 -10.99 -4.76
CA PRO A 83 -3.77 -10.43 -5.74
C PRO A 83 -3.66 -8.92 -5.58
N PHE A 84 -2.45 -8.40 -5.64
CA PHE A 84 -2.24 -6.96 -5.55
C PHE A 84 -1.07 -6.53 -6.43
N SER A 85 -1.05 -5.25 -6.74
CA SER A 85 0.05 -4.61 -7.45
C SER A 85 0.48 -3.35 -6.71
N ALA A 86 1.72 -2.94 -6.94
CA ALA A 86 2.25 -1.73 -6.34
C ALA A 86 2.85 -0.84 -7.42
N GLN A 87 2.58 0.46 -7.34
CA GLN A 87 3.11 1.45 -8.24
C GLN A 87 3.75 2.57 -7.44
N VAL A 88 4.86 3.10 -7.96
CA VAL A 88 5.53 4.25 -7.36
C VAL A 88 5.32 5.44 -8.28
N VAL A 89 4.81 6.53 -7.71
CA VAL A 89 4.46 7.74 -8.45
C VAL A 89 5.27 8.92 -7.93
N VAL A 90 5.94 9.62 -8.84
CA VAL A 90 6.51 10.94 -8.54
C VAL A 90 5.41 11.95 -8.83
N VAL A 91 4.95 12.63 -7.79
CA VAL A 91 3.84 13.58 -7.93
C VAL A 91 4.36 14.89 -8.50
N ASP A 92 3.81 15.29 -9.63
CA ASP A 92 4.09 16.57 -10.25
C ASP A 92 3.26 17.67 -9.57
N GLU A 93 3.88 18.81 -9.36
CA GLU A 93 3.21 19.96 -8.76
C GLU A 93 2.87 21.04 -9.81
#